data_6ecc3c0f1dd33366a6ab8b3da965bf66
#
_entry.id   6ecc3c0f1dd33366a6ab8b3da965bf66
#
_cell.length_a   1.000
_cell.length_b   1.000
_cell.length_c   1.000
_cell.angle_alpha   90.00
_cell.angle_beta   90.00
_cell.angle_gamma   90.00
#
_symmetry.space_group_name_H-M   'P 1'
#
loop_
_entity.id
_entity.type
_entity.pdbx_description
1 polymer ?
#
loop_
_entity_poly.entity_id
_entity_poly.type
_entity_poly.pdbx_seq_one_letter_code
_entity_poly.pdbx_strand_id
1 'polypeptide(L)'
;MDLRKTLKDLSAVGLMLTLILPVACNAGPDDSSVTAEPETTEGYRFPRTPGSTEAGYPLPLTGKPITKTPVIAEEGVSVKEYPEHYIPGQESLAENEMRITACGSWGPAPLRIGQGASCLLVELGNDDVFVFDVGGGTVGNLFALGVHPARLDKVFITHFHLDHVGGIFPLFDAMGWARNTPLHVWGSSGFTPELGITAFTQNILKASEWHIQNKQNILPKAGMTIVPHEIDIGKFSPEHPRELAYDENGVKIYAFPVIHALAGSMGYRLEWNGLTLVYTADSQPSTFEAEQGKGADVFIHEIFPSAEEFAHYNHMPIEGAYGVMEEHTTPAELGRVYTIAEPRLGVGMHFTLDDDLIDPLFQRWSTTYNDPVLLMQDLTTINVTSDYIVVRQTNADLLAWPAPPPELPEGADLSTGPPSEAQRPAWLTATRLPVDQ
;
A
#
# COMPACT_ATOMS: atom_id res chain seq x y z
N MET A 1 -49.33 24.93 -19.04
CA MET A 1 -48.24 24.71 -19.99
C MET A 1 -47.87 23.24 -19.87
N ASP A 2 -48.12 22.50 -20.88
CA ASP A 2 -48.41 21.06 -20.90
C ASP A 2 -47.11 20.21 -20.89
N LEU A 3 -46.95 19.36 -19.87
CA LEU A 3 -45.77 18.51 -19.56
C LEU A 3 -45.79 17.18 -20.32
N ARG A 4 -46.48 17.09 -21.46
CA ARG A 4 -46.69 15.83 -22.23
C ARG A 4 -45.98 15.76 -23.59
N LYS A 5 -44.95 16.59 -23.83
CA LYS A 5 -44.33 16.65 -25.17
C LYS A 5 -42.81 16.38 -25.24
N THR A 6 -42.20 15.81 -24.20
CA THR A 6 -40.71 15.56 -24.21
C THR A 6 -40.34 14.10 -23.90
N LEU A 7 -41.17 13.15 -24.30
CA LEU A 7 -40.87 11.71 -24.12
C LEU A 7 -41.16 10.94 -25.42
N LYS A 8 -40.47 11.29 -26.52
CA LYS A 8 -40.59 10.55 -27.77
C LYS A 8 -39.29 10.38 -28.60
N ASP A 9 -38.10 10.59 -28.03
CA ASP A 9 -36.87 10.32 -28.78
C ASP A 9 -35.81 9.67 -27.92
N LEU A 10 -36.10 8.49 -27.36
CA LEU A 10 -35.10 7.58 -26.75
C LEU A 10 -35.58 6.12 -26.90
N SER A 11 -35.66 5.67 -28.15
CA SER A 11 -35.84 4.26 -28.46
C SER A 11 -34.86 3.81 -29.54
N ALA A 12 -33.62 3.50 -29.15
CA ALA A 12 -32.72 2.63 -29.90
C ALA A 12 -31.42 2.41 -29.10
N VAL A 13 -31.47 1.67 -27.99
CA VAL A 13 -30.28 0.89 -27.53
C VAL A 13 -30.79 -0.49 -27.21
N GLY A 14 -30.45 -1.43 -28.06
CA GLY A 14 -30.90 -2.80 -27.97
C GLY A 14 -30.36 -3.53 -26.74
N LEU A 15 -31.28 -4.01 -25.94
CA LEU A 15 -31.06 -4.92 -24.83
C LEU A 15 -30.80 -6.32 -25.41
N MET A 16 -29.56 -6.78 -25.43
CA MET A 16 -29.22 -8.15 -25.76
C MET A 16 -29.34 -9.02 -24.50
N LEU A 17 -30.51 -9.60 -24.29
CA LEU A 17 -30.72 -10.63 -23.28
C LEU A 17 -30.12 -11.94 -23.80
N THR A 18 -29.03 -12.38 -23.18
CA THR A 18 -28.50 -13.74 -23.38
C THR A 18 -29.28 -14.70 -22.48
N LEU A 19 -30.09 -15.55 -23.12
CA LEU A 19 -30.75 -16.69 -22.47
C LEU A 19 -29.67 -17.71 -22.06
N ILE A 20 -29.56 -17.96 -20.75
CA ILE A 20 -28.84 -19.12 -20.23
C ILE A 20 -29.83 -20.30 -20.22
N LEU A 21 -29.62 -21.24 -21.12
CA LEU A 21 -30.30 -22.54 -21.09
C LEU A 21 -29.52 -23.49 -20.16
N PRO A 22 -30.20 -24.26 -19.31
CA PRO A 22 -29.52 -25.29 -18.52
C PRO A 22 -29.16 -26.50 -19.40
N VAL A 23 -27.88 -26.85 -19.41
CA VAL A 23 -27.42 -28.10 -20.00
C VAL A 23 -27.72 -29.23 -19.02
N ALA A 24 -28.63 -30.11 -19.42
CA ALA A 24 -28.91 -31.34 -18.67
C ALA A 24 -27.76 -32.32 -18.88
N CYS A 25 -27.18 -32.82 -17.79
CA CYS A 25 -26.25 -33.94 -17.80
C CYS A 25 -26.99 -35.23 -18.14
N ASN A 26 -26.70 -35.82 -19.31
CA ASN A 26 -27.03 -37.20 -19.59
C ASN A 26 -25.80 -38.06 -19.34
N ALA A 27 -25.88 -38.95 -18.37
CA ALA A 27 -24.90 -40.03 -18.16
C ALA A 27 -25.22 -41.19 -19.06
N GLY A 28 -24.26 -41.66 -19.82
CA GLY A 28 -24.24 -42.91 -20.56
C GLY A 28 -22.83 -43.49 -20.58
N PRO A 29 -22.65 -44.83 -20.64
CA PRO A 29 -21.51 -45.48 -20.02
C PRO A 29 -20.34 -45.75 -20.95
N ASP A 30 -19.19 -45.92 -20.30
CA ASP A 30 -17.96 -46.66 -20.67
C ASP A 30 -17.51 -46.77 -22.14
N ASP A 31 -16.34 -46.27 -22.42
CA ASP A 31 -15.22 -47.16 -22.79
C ASP A 31 -13.86 -46.45 -22.94
N SER A 32 -12.82 -47.17 -22.50
CA SER A 32 -11.41 -47.13 -22.91
C SER A 32 -10.56 -45.88 -22.65
N SER A 33 -9.71 -46.06 -21.66
CA SER A 33 -8.28 -45.70 -21.60
C SER A 33 -7.73 -44.89 -22.80
N VAL A 34 -7.70 -43.60 -22.66
CA VAL A 34 -6.65 -42.77 -23.26
C VAL A 34 -6.05 -41.96 -22.13
N THR A 35 -4.89 -42.37 -21.68
CA THR A 35 -4.00 -41.50 -20.89
C THR A 35 -3.49 -40.42 -21.84
N ALA A 36 -4.27 -39.36 -22.00
CA ALA A 36 -3.76 -38.11 -22.49
C ALA A 36 -2.95 -37.52 -21.36
N GLU A 37 -1.63 -37.58 -21.45
CA GLU A 37 -0.79 -36.65 -20.69
C GLU A 37 -1.33 -35.24 -20.98
N PRO A 38 -1.49 -34.37 -19.95
CA PRO A 38 -1.87 -33.01 -20.21
C PRO A 38 -0.78 -32.41 -21.09
N GLU A 39 -1.15 -31.96 -22.29
CA GLU A 39 -0.30 -31.08 -23.07
C GLU A 39 0.13 -29.97 -22.15
N THR A 40 1.41 -29.96 -21.79
CA THR A 40 2.03 -28.85 -21.14
C THR A 40 1.88 -27.67 -22.08
N THR A 41 0.94 -26.80 -21.82
CA THR A 41 0.94 -25.47 -22.40
C THR A 41 2.24 -24.81 -21.97
N GLU A 42 3.27 -24.94 -22.80
CA GLU A 42 4.49 -24.15 -22.68
C GLU A 42 4.06 -22.68 -22.69
N GLY A 43 4.17 -22.02 -21.56
CA GLY A 43 3.93 -20.58 -21.46
C GLY A 43 3.28 -20.08 -20.18
N TYR A 44 2.54 -20.90 -19.44
CA TYR A 44 1.95 -20.46 -18.20
C TYR A 44 2.62 -21.11 -16.99
N ARG A 45 3.65 -20.47 -16.47
CA ARG A 45 4.12 -20.79 -15.13
C ARG A 45 3.25 -20.00 -14.15
N PHE A 46 2.42 -20.70 -13.40
CA PHE A 46 1.93 -20.09 -12.17
C PHE A 46 3.13 -19.62 -11.37
N PRO A 47 3.19 -18.33 -11.04
CA PRO A 47 4.28 -17.87 -10.22
C PRO A 47 4.25 -18.67 -8.93
N ARG A 48 5.32 -19.38 -8.68
CA ARG A 48 5.70 -20.01 -7.42
C ARG A 48 4.57 -20.65 -6.62
N THR A 49 4.40 -21.93 -6.70
CA THR A 49 3.48 -22.68 -5.85
C THR A 49 3.85 -22.47 -4.40
N PRO A 50 2.93 -22.02 -3.53
CA PRO A 50 3.18 -21.92 -2.10
C PRO A 50 3.75 -23.22 -1.55
N GLY A 51 4.90 -23.14 -0.84
CA GLY A 51 5.58 -24.29 -0.28
C GLY A 51 6.50 -25.04 -1.20
N SER A 52 6.72 -24.62 -2.47
CA SER A 52 7.78 -25.18 -3.28
C SER A 52 9.13 -24.71 -2.74
N THR A 53 10.00 -25.67 -2.40
CA THR A 53 11.37 -25.41 -1.95
C THR A 53 12.31 -25.14 -3.12
N GLU A 54 11.85 -25.34 -4.35
CA GLU A 54 12.59 -24.99 -5.54
C GLU A 54 12.43 -23.51 -5.85
N ALA A 55 13.49 -22.91 -6.27
CA ALA A 55 13.57 -21.52 -6.68
C ALA A 55 13.19 -20.52 -5.59
N GLY A 56 13.72 -20.78 -4.39
CA GLY A 56 13.69 -19.71 -3.44
C GLY A 56 12.36 -18.98 -3.48
N TYR A 57 11.30 -19.69 -3.17
CA TYR A 57 10.30 -19.02 -2.40
C TYR A 57 10.99 -18.69 -1.08
N PRO A 58 11.94 -17.77 -1.13
CA PRO A 58 11.73 -16.86 -0.10
C PRO A 58 10.60 -16.11 -0.73
N LEU A 59 9.65 -16.25 -0.12
CA LEU A 59 8.89 -15.10 0.15
C LEU A 59 9.81 -13.92 0.20
N PRO A 60 9.31 -12.74 -0.15
CA PRO A 60 9.97 -11.49 0.14
C PRO A 60 10.63 -11.42 1.52
N LEU A 61 10.25 -12.26 2.45
CA LEU A 61 10.72 -12.35 3.84
C LEU A 61 12.18 -12.76 4.04
N THR A 62 12.80 -13.45 3.08
CA THR A 62 14.16 -13.99 3.19
C THR A 62 14.96 -13.86 1.89
N GLY A 63 14.36 -13.25 0.85
CA GLY A 63 15.03 -13.04 -0.44
C GLY A 63 16.08 -11.96 -0.37
N LYS A 64 16.93 -11.90 -1.40
CA LYS A 64 17.84 -10.78 -1.57
C LYS A 64 17.08 -9.61 -2.18
N PRO A 65 17.43 -8.36 -1.83
CA PRO A 65 16.88 -7.19 -2.50
C PRO A 65 17.09 -7.26 -4.01
N ILE A 66 16.10 -6.80 -4.78
CA ILE A 66 16.20 -6.72 -6.24
C ILE A 66 16.95 -5.44 -6.61
N THR A 67 18.24 -5.40 -6.32
CA THR A 67 19.12 -4.28 -6.64
C THR A 67 20.50 -4.79 -7.04
N LYS A 68 21.15 -4.04 -7.93
CA LYS A 68 22.54 -4.29 -8.31
C LYS A 68 23.53 -3.71 -7.29
N THR A 69 23.14 -2.71 -6.53
CA THR A 69 23.97 -1.95 -5.61
C THR A 69 23.29 -1.86 -4.25
N PRO A 70 23.47 -2.86 -3.38
CA PRO A 70 22.82 -2.87 -2.07
C PRO A 70 23.39 -1.84 -1.08
N VAL A 71 24.57 -1.28 -1.38
CA VAL A 71 25.21 -0.22 -0.60
C VAL A 71 25.62 0.91 -1.54
N ILE A 72 25.17 2.11 -1.22
CA ILE A 72 25.49 3.35 -1.94
C ILE A 72 26.22 4.25 -0.96
N ALA A 73 27.51 4.48 -1.19
CA ALA A 73 28.36 5.34 -0.38
C ALA A 73 29.45 5.95 -1.26
N GLU A 74 29.91 7.13 -0.91
CA GLU A 74 31.10 7.72 -1.55
C GLU A 74 32.37 6.95 -1.16
N GLU A 75 33.41 7.04 -1.98
CA GLU A 75 34.68 6.41 -1.71
C GLU A 75 35.29 6.93 -0.38
N GLY A 76 35.66 6.00 0.50
CA GLY A 76 36.24 6.33 1.81
C GLY A 76 35.24 6.57 2.95
N VAL A 77 33.94 6.51 2.68
CA VAL A 77 32.91 6.56 3.73
C VAL A 77 32.89 5.24 4.49
N SER A 78 32.89 5.33 5.83
CA SER A 78 32.70 4.17 6.71
C SER A 78 31.21 3.89 6.89
N VAL A 79 30.73 2.79 6.32
CA VAL A 79 29.36 2.33 6.50
C VAL A 79 29.24 1.57 7.81
N LYS A 80 28.18 1.83 8.59
CA LYS A 80 27.83 1.05 9.78
C LYS A 80 27.67 -0.43 9.40
N GLU A 81 28.15 -1.32 10.23
CA GLU A 81 27.91 -2.76 10.04
C GLU A 81 26.44 -3.07 10.28
N TYR A 82 25.80 -3.64 9.27
CA TYR A 82 24.44 -4.16 9.32
C TYR A 82 24.44 -5.67 9.14
N PRO A 83 23.58 -6.42 9.84
CA PRO A 83 23.30 -7.82 9.48
C PRO A 83 22.89 -7.95 8.02
N GLU A 84 23.13 -9.09 7.40
CA GLU A 84 22.72 -9.38 6.01
C GLU A 84 21.23 -9.10 5.76
N HIS A 85 20.41 -9.42 6.77
CA HIS A 85 18.96 -9.16 6.76
C HIS A 85 18.59 -8.23 7.91
N TYR A 86 17.59 -7.38 7.68
CA TYR A 86 16.98 -6.65 8.78
C TYR A 86 16.12 -7.59 9.61
N ILE A 87 16.34 -7.65 10.90
CA ILE A 87 15.51 -8.41 11.85
C ILE A 87 14.76 -7.42 12.74
N PRO A 88 13.43 -7.33 12.63
CA PRO A 88 12.64 -6.42 13.41
C PRO A 88 12.89 -6.51 14.92
N GLY A 89 13.00 -5.36 15.58
CA GLY A 89 13.24 -5.27 17.01
C GLY A 89 14.68 -5.56 17.48
N GLN A 90 15.60 -5.94 16.57
CA GLN A 90 17.01 -6.22 16.94
C GLN A 90 17.98 -5.07 16.62
N GLU A 91 17.51 -4.07 15.90
CA GLU A 91 18.33 -2.92 15.51
C GLU A 91 17.65 -1.61 15.88
N SER A 92 18.35 -0.76 16.61
CA SER A 92 17.95 0.65 16.78
C SER A 92 18.48 1.51 15.64
N LEU A 93 17.72 2.53 15.28
CA LEU A 93 18.18 3.59 14.40
C LEU A 93 19.18 4.50 15.12
N ALA A 94 20.14 5.04 14.37
CA ALA A 94 20.94 6.16 14.85
C ALA A 94 20.07 7.44 14.82
N GLU A 95 20.45 8.44 15.60
CA GLU A 95 19.71 9.72 15.70
C GLU A 95 19.52 10.44 14.36
N ASN A 96 20.39 10.16 13.39
CA ASN A 96 20.37 10.76 12.05
C ASN A 96 20.03 9.75 10.95
N GLU A 97 19.45 8.62 11.29
CA GLU A 97 19.13 7.53 10.36
C GLU A 97 17.63 7.45 10.10
N MET A 98 17.26 7.33 8.84
CA MET A 98 15.89 7.03 8.38
C MET A 98 15.84 5.58 7.91
N ARG A 99 14.79 4.84 8.27
CA ARG A 99 14.50 3.51 7.74
C ARG A 99 13.17 3.51 7.01
N ILE A 100 13.19 3.05 5.77
CA ILE A 100 12.02 2.94 4.91
C ILE A 100 11.82 1.46 4.61
N THR A 101 10.64 0.92 4.92
CA THR A 101 10.33 -0.49 4.66
C THR A 101 9.02 -0.60 3.87
N ALA A 102 9.02 -1.35 2.78
CA ALA A 102 7.78 -1.68 2.08
C ALA A 102 6.96 -2.68 2.90
N CYS A 103 5.84 -2.25 3.44
CA CYS A 103 4.85 -3.17 4.02
C CYS A 103 3.94 -3.78 2.96
N GLY A 104 4.01 -3.30 1.73
CA GLY A 104 3.43 -3.86 0.54
C GLY A 104 3.93 -3.13 -0.69
N SER A 105 4.14 -3.83 -1.77
CA SER A 105 4.79 -3.31 -2.99
C SER A 105 4.00 -3.56 -4.27
N TRP A 106 2.83 -4.19 -4.16
CA TRP A 106 1.98 -4.54 -5.28
C TRP A 106 1.07 -3.40 -5.69
N GLY A 107 0.78 -3.30 -6.98
CA GLY A 107 -0.31 -2.54 -7.58
C GLY A 107 -1.31 -3.46 -8.25
N PRO A 108 -2.35 -3.02 -8.85
CA PRO A 108 -3.76 -3.31 -8.60
C PRO A 108 -4.11 -4.80 -8.38
N ALA A 109 -5.36 -5.10 -8.09
CA ALA A 109 -5.86 -6.46 -7.85
C ALA A 109 -5.54 -7.45 -9.01
N PRO A 110 -5.38 -8.78 -8.73
CA PRO A 110 -5.64 -9.46 -7.48
C PRO A 110 -4.47 -9.45 -6.50
N LEU A 111 -4.78 -9.44 -5.18
CA LEU A 111 -3.79 -9.53 -4.13
C LEU A 111 -3.14 -10.92 -4.07
N ARG A 112 -1.87 -10.96 -3.71
CA ARG A 112 -1.11 -12.19 -3.45
C ARG A 112 -0.72 -12.28 -1.98
N ILE A 113 -0.61 -13.50 -1.45
CA ILE A 113 -0.12 -13.69 -0.07
C ILE A 113 1.31 -13.17 0.11
N GLY A 114 2.15 -13.35 -0.88
CA GLY A 114 3.56 -12.93 -0.86
C GLY A 114 3.81 -11.50 -1.32
N GLN A 115 2.77 -10.74 -1.65
CA GLN A 115 2.90 -9.37 -2.11
C GLN A 115 1.64 -8.59 -1.75
N GLY A 116 1.72 -7.79 -0.69
CA GLY A 116 0.67 -6.87 -0.27
C GLY A 116 0.59 -5.66 -1.21
N ALA A 117 -0.54 -4.99 -1.23
CA ALA A 117 -0.72 -3.78 -2.01
C ALA A 117 0.12 -2.61 -1.45
N SER A 118 0.04 -1.43 -2.03
CA SER A 118 0.93 -0.30 -1.71
C SER A 118 0.93 0.09 -0.23
N CYS A 119 2.10 0.08 0.40
CA CYS A 119 2.30 0.53 1.78
C CYS A 119 3.78 0.75 2.08
N LEU A 120 4.12 1.90 2.63
CA LEU A 120 5.46 2.20 3.13
C LEU A 120 5.42 2.55 4.61
N LEU A 121 6.30 1.94 5.39
CA LEU A 121 6.61 2.31 6.76
C LEU A 121 7.89 3.13 6.78
N VAL A 122 7.84 4.30 7.39
CA VAL A 122 9.01 5.17 7.59
C VAL A 122 9.25 5.36 9.07
N GLU A 123 10.43 5.00 9.54
CA GLU A 123 10.88 5.16 10.91
C GLU A 123 12.08 6.11 10.96
N LEU A 124 12.08 7.06 11.87
CA LEU A 124 13.14 8.03 12.04
C LEU A 124 13.89 7.82 13.36
N GLY A 125 15.16 8.20 13.37
CA GLY A 125 16.00 8.07 14.57
C GLY A 125 15.57 8.93 15.77
N ASN A 126 14.61 9.81 15.59
CA ASN A 126 13.93 10.56 16.68
C ASN A 126 12.68 9.85 17.22
N ASP A 127 12.48 8.58 16.89
CA ASP A 127 11.33 7.73 17.22
C ASP A 127 10.00 8.11 16.53
N ASP A 128 9.97 9.02 15.58
CA ASP A 128 8.78 9.26 14.77
C ASP A 128 8.54 8.12 13.76
N VAL A 129 7.27 7.80 13.53
CA VAL A 129 6.82 6.75 12.61
C VAL A 129 5.70 7.29 11.74
N PHE A 130 5.79 7.00 10.45
CA PHE A 130 4.81 7.40 9.44
C PHE A 130 4.48 6.21 8.53
N VAL A 131 3.23 6.14 8.10
CA VAL A 131 2.79 5.15 7.10
C VAL A 131 2.27 5.91 5.89
N PHE A 132 2.77 5.56 4.71
CA PHE A 132 2.28 6.10 3.44
C PHE A 132 1.53 4.99 2.70
N ASP A 133 0.26 5.22 2.44
CA ASP A 133 -0.72 4.26 1.98
C ASP A 133 -0.86 3.02 2.89
N VAL A 134 -2.01 2.38 2.82
CA VAL A 134 -2.30 1.13 3.53
C VAL A 134 -3.17 0.27 2.62
N GLY A 135 -2.54 -0.38 1.68
CA GLY A 135 -3.23 -1.27 0.75
C GLY A 135 -3.69 -2.57 1.38
N GLY A 136 -4.40 -3.37 0.61
CA GLY A 136 -4.86 -4.69 1.07
C GLY A 136 -3.69 -5.63 1.37
N GLY A 137 -3.78 -6.41 2.44
CA GLY A 137 -2.77 -7.41 2.82
C GLY A 137 -1.59 -6.88 3.64
N THR A 138 -1.45 -5.57 3.83
CA THR A 138 -0.24 -4.93 4.39
C THR A 138 -0.18 -4.91 5.92
N VAL A 139 -1.31 -4.97 6.60
CA VAL A 139 -1.37 -4.83 8.07
C VAL A 139 -0.64 -5.98 8.78
N GLY A 140 -0.68 -7.19 8.22
CA GLY A 140 0.11 -8.32 8.72
C GLY A 140 1.62 -8.04 8.65
N ASN A 141 2.09 -7.44 7.56
CA ASN A 141 3.49 -7.06 7.39
C ASN A 141 3.89 -5.95 8.37
N LEU A 142 3.03 -4.93 8.58
CA LEU A 142 3.26 -3.89 9.59
C LEU A 142 3.48 -4.49 11.00
N PHE A 143 2.70 -5.52 11.37
CA PHE A 143 2.90 -6.21 12.64
C PHE A 143 4.16 -7.05 12.66
N ALA A 144 4.48 -7.74 11.58
CA ALA A 144 5.71 -8.53 11.47
C ALA A 144 6.99 -7.66 11.54
N LEU A 145 6.88 -6.37 11.20
CA LEU A 145 7.96 -5.38 11.36
C LEU A 145 8.16 -4.96 12.83
N GLY A 146 7.33 -5.45 13.76
CA GLY A 146 7.52 -5.24 15.20
C GLY A 146 7.26 -3.82 15.69
N VAL A 147 6.68 -2.96 14.86
CA VAL A 147 6.31 -1.61 15.28
C VAL A 147 5.10 -1.69 16.20
N HIS A 148 5.23 -1.07 17.38
CA HIS A 148 4.13 -1.06 18.33
C HIS A 148 2.91 -0.33 17.72
N PRO A 149 1.72 -0.96 17.75
CA PRO A 149 0.52 -0.39 17.12
C PRO A 149 0.20 1.06 17.54
N ALA A 150 0.48 1.43 18.79
CA ALA A 150 0.26 2.81 19.26
C ALA A 150 1.09 3.85 18.50
N ARG A 151 2.18 3.45 17.85
CA ARG A 151 3.04 4.34 17.04
C ARG A 151 2.59 4.47 15.59
N LEU A 152 1.68 3.61 15.14
CA LEU A 152 1.10 3.63 13.78
C LEU A 152 -0.14 4.54 13.74
N ASP A 153 -0.03 5.74 14.23
CA ASP A 153 -1.13 6.70 14.37
C ASP A 153 -1.14 7.80 13.30
N LYS A 154 -0.14 7.84 12.41
CA LYS A 154 0.01 8.83 11.34
C LYS A 154 0.05 8.13 9.98
N VAL A 155 -1.02 8.29 9.20
CA VAL A 155 -1.19 7.69 7.88
C VAL A 155 -1.38 8.76 6.82
N PHE A 156 -0.62 8.68 5.73
CA PHE A 156 -0.66 9.61 4.60
C PHE A 156 -1.16 8.85 3.37
N ILE A 157 -2.33 9.23 2.86
CA ILE A 157 -2.98 8.58 1.71
C ILE A 157 -2.72 9.39 0.46
N THR A 158 -2.18 8.72 -0.57
CA THR A 158 -1.89 9.34 -1.86
C THR A 158 -3.14 9.52 -2.70
N HIS A 159 -3.97 8.49 -2.79
CA HIS A 159 -5.27 8.50 -3.47
C HIS A 159 -6.17 7.36 -2.96
N PHE A 160 -7.40 7.23 -3.48
CA PHE A 160 -8.41 6.34 -2.89
C PHE A 160 -8.65 5.04 -3.66
N HIS A 161 -7.75 4.59 -4.53
CA HIS A 161 -7.82 3.23 -5.05
C HIS A 161 -7.67 2.20 -3.91
N LEU A 162 -8.34 1.06 -4.03
CA LEU A 162 -8.41 0.09 -2.93
C LEU A 162 -7.08 -0.58 -2.61
N ASP A 163 -6.16 -0.62 -3.56
CA ASP A 163 -4.79 -1.08 -3.35
C ASP A 163 -3.90 -0.06 -2.60
N HIS A 164 -4.42 1.14 -2.32
CA HIS A 164 -3.78 2.15 -1.47
C HIS A 164 -4.49 2.37 -0.14
N VAL A 165 -5.78 2.03 -0.04
CA VAL A 165 -6.59 2.29 1.18
C VAL A 165 -7.27 1.04 1.75
N GLY A 166 -7.25 -0.09 1.05
CA GLY A 166 -8.00 -1.30 1.44
C GLY A 166 -7.60 -1.91 2.79
N GLY A 167 -6.42 -1.57 3.30
CA GLY A 167 -5.92 -1.99 4.61
C GLY A 167 -6.32 -1.09 5.78
N ILE A 168 -6.98 0.05 5.52
CA ILE A 168 -7.37 0.99 6.60
C ILE A 168 -8.32 0.35 7.61
N PHE A 169 -9.26 -0.49 7.16
CA PHE A 169 -10.19 -1.19 8.07
C PHE A 169 -9.46 -2.09 9.07
N PRO A 170 -8.65 -3.08 8.65
CA PRO A 170 -7.92 -3.91 9.59
C PRO A 170 -6.88 -3.11 10.39
N LEU A 171 -6.29 -2.05 9.85
CA LEU A 171 -5.43 -1.16 10.60
C LEU A 171 -6.19 -0.45 11.72
N PHE A 172 -7.35 0.11 11.43
CA PHE A 172 -8.21 0.77 12.40
C PHE A 172 -8.65 -0.18 13.51
N ASP A 173 -9.13 -1.38 13.18
CA ASP A 173 -9.54 -2.39 14.16
C ASP A 173 -8.38 -2.81 15.07
N ALA A 174 -7.27 -3.23 14.49
CA ALA A 174 -6.10 -3.68 15.23
C ALA A 174 -5.52 -2.59 16.14
N MET A 175 -5.52 -1.33 15.66
CA MET A 175 -4.99 -0.19 16.40
C MET A 175 -5.91 0.23 17.56
N GLY A 176 -7.21 0.00 17.45
CA GLY A 176 -8.17 0.31 18.50
C GLY A 176 -7.85 -0.39 19.83
N TRP A 177 -7.23 -1.56 19.79
CA TRP A 177 -6.80 -2.31 20.97
C TRP A 177 -5.55 -1.74 21.65
N ALA A 178 -4.72 -1.04 20.93
CA ALA A 178 -3.38 -0.67 21.36
C ALA A 178 -3.19 0.86 21.53
N ARG A 179 -4.10 1.66 20.95
CA ARG A 179 -3.97 3.12 20.95
C ARG A 179 -4.86 3.81 21.98
N ASN A 180 -4.25 4.77 22.66
CA ASN A 180 -4.96 5.78 23.46
C ASN A 180 -4.98 7.15 22.76
N THR A 181 -4.69 7.17 21.46
CA THR A 181 -4.72 8.34 20.56
C THR A 181 -5.59 8.04 19.34
N PRO A 182 -6.17 9.05 18.68
CA PRO A 182 -6.85 8.86 17.39
C PRO A 182 -5.91 8.35 16.31
N LEU A 183 -6.47 7.74 15.28
CA LEU A 183 -5.78 7.54 14.01
C LEU A 183 -5.86 8.83 13.21
N HIS A 184 -4.73 9.45 12.95
CA HIS A 184 -4.62 10.63 12.11
C HIS A 184 -4.38 10.22 10.66
N VAL A 185 -5.23 10.67 9.74
CA VAL A 185 -5.15 10.31 8.34
C VAL A 185 -5.15 11.57 7.47
N TRP A 186 -4.03 11.80 6.77
CA TRP A 186 -3.88 12.87 5.80
C TRP A 186 -4.27 12.40 4.42
N GLY A 187 -4.93 13.24 3.65
CA GLY A 187 -5.31 12.95 2.28
C GLY A 187 -5.99 14.13 1.60
N SER A 188 -6.29 13.95 0.34
CA SER A 188 -6.89 14.94 -0.54
C SER A 188 -8.27 15.37 -0.08
N SER A 189 -8.62 16.65 -0.33
CA SER A 189 -10.00 17.15 -0.25
C SER A 189 -10.93 16.50 -1.30
N GLY A 190 -10.34 15.81 -2.28
CA GLY A 190 -11.04 15.17 -3.39
C GLY A 190 -11.52 16.17 -4.46
N PHE A 191 -11.90 15.62 -5.60
CA PHE A 191 -12.51 16.39 -6.69
C PHE A 191 -13.85 17.01 -6.28
N THR A 192 -14.60 16.30 -5.44
CA THR A 192 -15.74 16.83 -4.69
C THR A 192 -15.57 16.43 -3.21
N PRO A 193 -16.23 17.13 -2.25
CA PRO A 193 -16.13 16.80 -0.83
C PRO A 193 -16.46 15.33 -0.49
N GLU A 194 -17.35 14.69 -1.26
CA GLU A 194 -17.76 13.30 -1.07
C GLU A 194 -16.66 12.30 -1.45
N LEU A 195 -15.68 12.74 -2.25
CA LEU A 195 -14.53 11.95 -2.72
C LEU A 195 -13.24 12.28 -1.97
N GLY A 196 -13.32 13.10 -0.91
CA GLY A 196 -12.17 13.50 -0.10
C GLY A 196 -11.97 12.64 1.14
N ILE A 197 -10.82 12.85 1.80
CA ILE A 197 -10.41 12.09 3.00
C ILE A 197 -11.40 12.22 4.15
N THR A 198 -12.04 13.36 4.30
CA THR A 198 -13.05 13.59 5.35
C THR A 198 -14.24 12.67 5.17
N ALA A 199 -14.80 12.61 3.95
CA ALA A 199 -15.91 11.71 3.64
C ALA A 199 -15.50 10.24 3.71
N PHE A 200 -14.30 9.90 3.21
CA PHE A 200 -13.76 8.55 3.26
C PHE A 200 -13.66 8.03 4.70
N THR A 201 -13.04 8.77 5.59
CA THR A 201 -12.86 8.37 6.99
C THR A 201 -14.18 8.31 7.76
N GLN A 202 -15.11 9.23 7.50
CA GLN A 202 -16.46 9.19 8.06
C GLN A 202 -17.22 7.93 7.61
N ASN A 203 -17.08 7.51 6.36
CA ASN A 203 -17.70 6.29 5.86
C ASN A 203 -17.08 5.03 6.49
N ILE A 204 -15.79 5.00 6.76
CA ILE A 204 -15.14 3.91 7.51
C ILE A 204 -15.71 3.82 8.93
N LEU A 205 -15.78 4.92 9.66
CA LEU A 205 -16.36 4.94 11.00
C LEU A 205 -17.82 4.49 10.98
N LYS A 206 -18.60 4.96 10.01
CA LYS A 206 -20.00 4.55 9.83
C LYS A 206 -20.13 3.06 9.51
N ALA A 207 -19.29 2.52 8.65
CA ALA A 207 -19.29 1.09 8.34
C ALA A 207 -18.82 0.23 9.54
N SER A 208 -17.99 0.81 10.42
CA SER A 208 -17.50 0.17 11.65
C SER A 208 -18.44 0.33 12.85
N GLU A 209 -19.58 0.99 12.71
CA GLU A 209 -20.49 1.36 13.82
C GLU A 209 -20.87 0.16 14.69
N TRP A 210 -21.20 -0.99 14.09
CA TRP A 210 -21.51 -2.22 14.83
C TRP A 210 -20.34 -2.65 15.71
N HIS A 211 -19.13 -2.63 15.18
CA HIS A 211 -17.90 -2.99 15.90
C HIS A 211 -17.64 -2.00 17.03
N ILE A 212 -17.70 -0.69 16.74
CA ILE A 212 -17.48 0.37 17.71
C ILE A 212 -18.45 0.23 18.89
N GLN A 213 -19.74 0.04 18.63
CA GLN A 213 -20.73 -0.14 19.68
C GLN A 213 -20.48 -1.41 20.52
N ASN A 214 -20.07 -2.52 19.89
CA ASN A 214 -19.75 -3.76 20.60
C ASN A 214 -18.51 -3.61 21.51
N LYS A 215 -17.58 -2.75 21.18
CA LYS A 215 -16.33 -2.50 21.93
C LYS A 215 -16.44 -1.37 22.95
N GLN A 216 -17.58 -0.73 23.06
CA GLN A 216 -17.83 0.24 24.13
C GLN A 216 -17.59 -0.38 25.51
N ASN A 217 -17.01 0.37 26.44
CA ASN A 217 -16.57 -0.05 27.77
C ASN A 217 -15.37 -1.03 27.79
N ILE A 218 -14.76 -1.34 26.64
CA ILE A 218 -13.62 -2.25 26.53
C ILE A 218 -12.40 -1.51 26.00
N LEU A 219 -12.57 -0.72 24.94
CA LEU A 219 -11.48 -0.04 24.24
C LEU A 219 -11.44 1.45 24.55
N PRO A 220 -10.25 2.08 24.49
CA PRO A 220 -10.12 3.52 24.61
C PRO A 220 -10.94 4.24 23.54
N LYS A 221 -11.68 5.26 23.94
CA LYS A 221 -12.48 6.08 23.02
C LYS A 221 -11.62 6.69 21.91
N ALA A 222 -10.44 7.20 22.24
CA ALA A 222 -9.53 7.77 21.27
C ALA A 222 -9.06 6.74 20.23
N GLY A 223 -8.74 5.50 20.64
CA GLY A 223 -8.36 4.41 19.76
C GLY A 223 -9.43 4.03 18.74
N MET A 224 -10.71 4.32 19.04
CA MET A 224 -11.86 4.10 18.15
C MET A 224 -12.24 5.35 17.35
N THR A 225 -11.32 6.29 17.16
CA THR A 225 -11.55 7.55 16.47
C THR A 225 -10.55 7.72 15.32
N ILE A 226 -11.02 8.24 14.18
CA ILE A 226 -10.19 8.68 13.05
C ILE A 226 -10.31 10.19 12.93
N VAL A 227 -9.19 10.88 12.84
CA VAL A 227 -9.11 12.32 12.60
C VAL A 227 -8.59 12.56 11.19
N PRO A 228 -9.42 13.01 10.25
CA PRO A 228 -8.96 13.37 8.91
C PRO A 228 -8.21 14.70 8.95
N HIS A 229 -7.13 14.78 8.17
CA HIS A 229 -6.39 16.01 7.85
C HIS A 229 -6.48 16.23 6.35
N GLU A 230 -7.36 17.14 5.96
CA GLU A 230 -7.68 17.38 4.56
C GLU A 230 -6.65 18.31 3.92
N ILE A 231 -6.10 17.90 2.79
CA ILE A 231 -5.21 18.70 1.95
C ILE A 231 -6.05 19.26 0.81
N ASP A 232 -6.21 20.57 0.80
CA ASP A 232 -7.02 21.29 -0.18
C ASP A 232 -6.33 21.34 -1.54
N ILE A 233 -6.80 20.52 -2.48
CA ILE A 233 -6.23 20.46 -3.83
C ILE A 233 -6.41 21.76 -4.62
N GLY A 234 -7.34 22.62 -4.25
CA GLY A 234 -7.57 23.91 -4.88
C GLY A 234 -6.45 24.94 -4.62
N LYS A 235 -5.55 24.65 -3.67
CA LYS A 235 -4.38 25.49 -3.39
C LYS A 235 -3.19 25.22 -4.33
N PHE A 236 -3.12 24.06 -4.95
CA PHE A 236 -2.01 23.73 -5.82
C PHE A 236 -2.01 24.61 -7.09
N SER A 237 -0.86 25.18 -7.39
CA SER A 237 -0.59 25.96 -8.60
C SER A 237 0.91 25.93 -8.91
N PRO A 238 1.35 26.40 -10.08
CA PRO A 238 2.77 26.52 -10.36
C PRO A 238 3.54 27.38 -9.34
N GLU A 239 2.90 28.37 -8.72
CA GLU A 239 3.46 29.23 -7.65
C GLU A 239 3.39 28.57 -6.28
N HIS A 240 2.45 27.63 -6.08
CA HIS A 240 2.28 26.83 -4.88
C HIS A 240 2.31 25.35 -5.22
N PRO A 241 3.49 24.82 -5.58
CA PRO A 241 3.62 23.46 -6.11
C PRO A 241 3.41 22.36 -5.07
N ARG A 242 3.39 22.72 -3.80
CA ARG A 242 3.23 21.78 -2.67
C ARG A 242 2.63 22.47 -1.46
N GLU A 243 1.88 21.70 -0.65
CA GLU A 243 1.29 22.13 0.63
C GLU A 243 1.98 21.40 1.79
N LEU A 244 2.22 22.12 2.87
CA LEU A 244 2.76 21.55 4.10
C LEU A 244 1.64 20.76 4.81
N ALA A 245 1.72 19.45 4.81
CA ALA A 245 0.75 18.56 5.42
C ALA A 245 1.06 18.27 6.89
N TYR A 246 2.34 18.24 7.27
CA TYR A 246 2.81 17.93 8.62
C TYR A 246 4.09 18.70 8.96
N ASP A 247 4.18 19.24 10.18
CA ASP A 247 5.38 19.98 10.68
C ASP A 247 5.48 19.81 12.20
N GLU A 248 6.05 18.70 12.66
CA GLU A 248 6.29 18.44 14.07
C GLU A 248 7.64 17.72 14.26
N ASN A 249 8.27 17.85 15.40
CA ASN A 249 9.51 17.17 15.81
C ASN A 249 10.68 17.32 14.81
N GLY A 250 10.71 18.42 14.04
CA GLY A 250 11.69 18.63 12.98
C GLY A 250 11.44 17.85 11.69
N VAL A 251 10.32 17.14 11.61
CA VAL A 251 9.86 16.47 10.40
C VAL A 251 8.89 17.35 9.64
N LYS A 252 9.12 17.54 8.35
CA LYS A 252 8.19 18.19 7.42
C LYS A 252 7.75 17.24 6.34
N ILE A 253 6.43 17.14 6.15
CA ILE A 253 5.87 16.38 5.05
C ILE A 253 5.03 17.32 4.19
N TYR A 254 5.42 17.42 2.93
CA TYR A 254 4.71 18.19 1.91
C TYR A 254 3.94 17.25 1.00
N ALA A 255 2.71 17.61 0.67
CA ALA A 255 1.95 17.00 -0.41
C ALA A 255 2.09 17.82 -1.69
N PHE A 256 2.12 17.14 -2.83
CA PHE A 256 2.12 17.75 -4.16
C PHE A 256 1.24 16.95 -5.12
N PRO A 257 0.61 17.58 -6.13
CA PRO A 257 -0.27 16.86 -7.04
C PRO A 257 0.52 15.96 -8.00
N VAL A 258 -0.05 14.81 -8.33
CA VAL A 258 0.41 13.90 -9.38
C VAL A 258 -0.70 13.68 -10.40
N ILE A 259 -0.34 13.17 -11.59
CA ILE A 259 -1.30 12.90 -12.66
C ILE A 259 -1.73 11.44 -12.57
N HIS A 260 -2.89 11.19 -11.97
CA HIS A 260 -3.43 9.83 -11.90
C HIS A 260 -4.95 9.87 -11.69
N ALA A 261 -5.68 9.02 -12.41
CA ALA A 261 -7.14 8.81 -12.30
C ALA A 261 -7.95 10.12 -12.13
N LEU A 262 -8.49 10.35 -10.94
CA LEU A 262 -9.28 11.54 -10.62
C LEU A 262 -8.41 12.63 -10.00
N ALA A 263 -8.80 13.91 -10.17
CA ALA A 263 -8.14 15.02 -9.50
C ALA A 263 -8.15 14.82 -7.97
N GLY A 264 -6.98 14.99 -7.37
CA GLY A 264 -6.76 14.76 -5.93
C GLY A 264 -5.75 13.67 -5.62
N SER A 265 -5.20 12.99 -6.62
CA SER A 265 -4.03 12.11 -6.42
C SER A 265 -2.80 12.96 -6.09
N MET A 266 -2.03 12.51 -5.11
CA MET A 266 -0.91 13.27 -4.55
C MET A 266 0.30 12.39 -4.29
N GLY A 267 1.49 12.97 -4.45
CA GLY A 267 2.73 12.46 -3.88
C GLY A 267 3.08 13.17 -2.59
N TYR A 268 4.02 12.62 -1.85
CA TYR A 268 4.53 13.17 -0.60
C TYR A 268 6.06 13.34 -0.64
N ARG A 269 6.53 14.43 -0.05
CA ARG A 269 7.94 14.69 0.19
C ARG A 269 8.16 14.88 1.69
N LEU A 270 8.85 13.94 2.32
CA LEU A 270 9.28 13.99 3.71
C LEU A 270 10.69 14.54 3.79
N GLU A 271 10.88 15.57 4.61
CA GLU A 271 12.17 16.18 4.89
C GLU A 271 12.46 16.09 6.40
N TRP A 272 13.57 15.51 6.78
CA TRP A 272 14.00 15.39 8.15
C TRP A 272 15.51 15.31 8.26
N ASN A 273 16.10 16.13 9.12
CA ASN A 273 17.53 16.12 9.46
C ASN A 273 18.47 16.12 8.22
N GLY A 274 18.08 16.86 7.18
CA GLY A 274 18.81 16.91 5.91
C GLY A 274 18.55 15.73 4.97
N LEU A 275 17.79 14.73 5.39
CA LEU A 275 17.36 13.61 4.56
C LEU A 275 16.02 13.91 3.88
N THR A 276 15.85 13.37 2.68
CA THR A 276 14.64 13.54 1.89
C THR A 276 14.16 12.23 1.27
N LEU A 277 12.92 11.86 1.61
CA LEU A 277 12.17 10.81 0.91
C LEU A 277 11.10 11.46 0.04
N VAL A 278 10.97 11.02 -1.21
CA VAL A 278 9.84 11.35 -2.09
C VAL A 278 9.11 10.07 -2.48
N TYR A 279 7.79 10.10 -2.40
CA TYR A 279 6.91 9.01 -2.79
C TYR A 279 5.73 9.56 -3.60
N THR A 280 5.62 9.15 -4.87
CA THR A 280 4.53 9.58 -5.76
C THR A 280 3.35 8.61 -5.72
N ALA A 281 3.57 7.35 -5.35
CA ALA A 281 2.65 6.24 -5.65
C ALA A 281 2.35 6.19 -7.16
N ASP A 282 1.09 6.02 -7.54
CA ASP A 282 0.65 5.93 -8.92
C ASP A 282 0.65 7.32 -9.58
N SER A 283 1.30 7.43 -10.71
CA SER A 283 1.42 8.69 -11.44
C SER A 283 1.83 8.47 -12.89
N GLN A 284 1.25 9.24 -13.80
CA GLN A 284 1.85 9.44 -15.13
C GLN A 284 3.14 10.24 -15.01
N PRO A 285 4.14 9.97 -15.88
CA PRO A 285 5.41 10.66 -15.80
C PRO A 285 5.26 12.16 -16.11
N SER A 286 5.77 13.01 -15.23
CA SER A 286 5.73 14.46 -15.42
C SER A 286 7.03 15.14 -15.00
N THR A 287 7.33 16.26 -15.66
CA THR A 287 8.46 17.10 -15.24
C THR A 287 8.19 17.76 -13.89
N PHE A 288 6.92 17.96 -13.55
CA PHE A 288 6.52 18.56 -12.29
C PHE A 288 6.89 17.66 -11.10
N GLU A 289 6.52 16.37 -11.14
CA GLU A 289 6.88 15.43 -10.07
C GLU A 289 8.39 15.20 -10.00
N ALA A 290 9.08 15.16 -11.16
CA ALA A 290 10.53 15.06 -11.19
C ALA A 290 11.20 16.25 -10.48
N GLU A 291 10.68 17.47 -10.61
CA GLU A 291 11.15 18.65 -9.88
C GLU A 291 10.86 18.53 -8.36
N GLN A 292 9.75 17.90 -7.95
CA GLN A 292 9.50 17.61 -6.54
C GLN A 292 10.49 16.58 -5.98
N GLY A 293 10.97 15.67 -6.83
CA GLY A 293 11.95 14.65 -6.52
C GLY A 293 13.40 15.12 -6.48
N LYS A 294 13.70 16.36 -6.89
CA LYS A 294 15.08 16.85 -6.98
C LYS A 294 15.85 16.73 -5.69
N GLY A 295 17.04 16.09 -5.79
CA GLY A 295 17.95 15.92 -4.68
C GLY A 295 17.39 15.03 -3.55
N ALA A 296 16.42 14.17 -3.82
CA ALA A 296 15.95 13.20 -2.86
C ALA A 296 17.04 12.15 -2.56
N ASP A 297 17.15 11.76 -1.30
CA ASP A 297 17.98 10.62 -0.94
C ASP A 297 17.38 9.33 -1.49
N VAL A 298 16.06 9.19 -1.34
CA VAL A 298 15.28 8.09 -1.90
C VAL A 298 14.06 8.66 -2.61
N PHE A 299 13.89 8.30 -3.88
CA PHE A 299 12.69 8.64 -4.64
C PHE A 299 11.99 7.33 -5.04
N ILE A 300 10.82 7.09 -4.44
CA ILE A 300 9.98 5.92 -4.70
C ILE A 300 8.83 6.33 -5.61
N HIS A 301 8.70 5.63 -6.71
CA HIS A 301 7.70 5.86 -7.74
C HIS A 301 7.18 4.51 -8.24
N GLU A 302 5.99 4.48 -8.83
CA GLU A 302 5.54 3.28 -9.52
C GLU A 302 6.44 2.95 -10.72
N ILE A 303 6.46 1.67 -11.08
CA ILE A 303 7.07 1.17 -12.32
C ILE A 303 6.15 0.09 -12.90
N PHE A 304 5.50 0.39 -14.02
CA PHE A 304 4.46 -0.47 -14.54
C PHE A 304 4.99 -1.33 -15.72
N PRO A 305 4.60 -2.61 -15.82
CA PRO A 305 4.98 -3.44 -16.98
C PRO A 305 4.37 -2.91 -18.28
N SER A 306 4.70 -3.50 -19.43
CA SER A 306 4.02 -3.14 -20.68
C SER A 306 2.54 -3.57 -20.65
N ALA A 307 1.73 -2.97 -21.54
CA ALA A 307 0.31 -3.35 -21.65
C ALA A 307 0.12 -4.83 -21.96
N GLU A 308 0.99 -5.42 -22.79
CA GLU A 308 0.97 -6.84 -23.15
C GLU A 308 1.28 -7.73 -21.95
N GLU A 309 2.30 -7.38 -21.16
CA GLU A 309 2.65 -8.09 -19.93
C GLU A 309 1.52 -7.94 -18.91
N PHE A 310 1.00 -6.72 -18.70
CA PHE A 310 -0.10 -6.48 -17.78
C PHE A 310 -1.37 -7.26 -18.16
N ALA A 311 -1.75 -7.25 -19.45
CA ALA A 311 -2.86 -8.04 -19.97
C ALA A 311 -2.67 -9.55 -19.74
N HIS A 312 -1.44 -10.03 -19.96
CA HIS A 312 -1.10 -11.45 -19.77
C HIS A 312 -1.26 -11.88 -18.31
N TYR A 313 -0.62 -11.16 -17.37
CA TYR A 313 -0.65 -11.53 -15.94
C TYR A 313 -2.01 -11.32 -15.27
N ASN A 314 -2.80 -10.37 -15.75
CA ASN A 314 -4.12 -10.10 -15.20
C ASN A 314 -5.27 -10.77 -15.95
N HIS A 315 -4.98 -11.56 -16.99
CA HIS A 315 -5.97 -12.25 -17.83
C HIS A 315 -7.07 -11.32 -18.35
N MET A 316 -6.68 -10.13 -18.77
CA MET A 316 -7.60 -9.10 -19.25
C MET A 316 -7.41 -8.84 -20.75
N PRO A 317 -8.44 -8.29 -21.44
CA PRO A 317 -8.31 -7.85 -22.82
C PRO A 317 -7.24 -6.78 -22.95
N ILE A 318 -6.48 -6.82 -24.05
CA ILE A 318 -5.37 -5.89 -24.30
C ILE A 318 -5.83 -4.43 -24.36
N GLU A 319 -7.04 -4.17 -24.86
CA GLU A 319 -7.64 -2.82 -24.89
C GLU A 319 -7.84 -2.27 -23.48
N GLY A 320 -8.22 -3.13 -22.54
CA GLY A 320 -8.32 -2.74 -21.12
C GLY A 320 -6.96 -2.43 -20.51
N ALA A 321 -5.94 -3.22 -20.86
CA ALA A 321 -4.58 -2.98 -20.40
C ALA A 321 -4.02 -1.63 -20.92
N TYR A 322 -4.27 -1.28 -22.17
CA TYR A 322 -3.90 0.04 -22.69
C TYR A 322 -4.60 1.18 -21.92
N GLY A 323 -5.88 1.03 -21.57
CA GLY A 323 -6.58 2.02 -20.75
C GLY A 323 -5.97 2.20 -19.36
N VAL A 324 -5.52 1.10 -18.73
CA VAL A 324 -4.80 1.17 -17.46
C VAL A 324 -3.44 1.87 -17.63
N MET A 325 -2.70 1.52 -18.71
CA MET A 325 -1.39 2.12 -18.98
C MET A 325 -1.42 3.63 -19.19
N GLU A 326 -2.55 4.19 -19.63
CA GLU A 326 -2.71 5.65 -19.78
C GLU A 326 -2.67 6.40 -18.43
N GLU A 327 -2.73 5.70 -17.31
CA GLU A 327 -2.71 6.29 -15.95
C GLU A 327 -1.43 5.98 -15.18
N HIS A 328 -0.46 5.28 -15.80
CA HIS A 328 0.72 4.73 -15.13
C HIS A 328 2.04 5.05 -15.88
N THR A 329 3.16 4.80 -15.22
CA THR A 329 4.51 5.10 -15.70
C THR A 329 5.26 3.83 -16.12
N THR A 330 5.71 3.79 -17.37
CA THR A 330 6.57 2.70 -17.88
C THR A 330 8.02 2.83 -17.36
N PRO A 331 8.82 1.75 -17.38
CA PRO A 331 10.21 1.79 -16.90
C PRO A 331 11.08 2.84 -17.58
N ALA A 332 10.94 3.01 -18.90
CA ALA A 332 11.73 4.01 -19.64
C ALA A 332 11.29 5.46 -19.33
N GLU A 333 10.03 5.68 -19.01
CA GLU A 333 9.51 6.96 -18.56
C GLU A 333 9.98 7.29 -17.16
N LEU A 334 9.93 6.32 -16.24
CA LEU A 334 10.49 6.46 -14.90
C LEU A 334 11.96 6.85 -14.94
N GLY A 335 12.74 6.22 -15.83
CA GLY A 335 14.14 6.61 -16.00
C GLY A 335 14.32 8.07 -16.44
N ARG A 336 13.40 8.64 -17.23
CA ARG A 336 13.44 10.07 -17.59
C ARG A 336 13.09 10.96 -16.39
N VAL A 337 12.12 10.57 -15.56
CA VAL A 337 11.79 11.26 -14.30
C VAL A 337 13.04 11.32 -13.41
N TYR A 338 13.74 10.19 -13.24
CA TYR A 338 14.94 10.14 -12.41
C TYR A 338 16.15 10.86 -13.02
N THR A 339 16.25 10.95 -14.36
CA THR A 339 17.28 11.76 -15.01
C THR A 339 17.13 13.26 -14.68
N ILE A 340 15.89 13.73 -14.41
CA ILE A 340 15.62 15.12 -14.00
C ILE A 340 15.77 15.29 -12.49
N ALA A 341 15.32 14.30 -11.71
CA ALA A 341 15.29 14.38 -10.26
C ALA A 341 16.66 14.11 -9.61
N GLU A 342 17.50 13.28 -10.23
CA GLU A 342 18.85 12.91 -9.77
C GLU A 342 18.85 12.40 -8.30
N PRO A 343 17.99 11.42 -7.92
CA PRO A 343 17.98 10.89 -6.56
C PRO A 343 19.25 10.07 -6.28
N ARG A 344 19.68 10.00 -5.01
CA ARG A 344 20.78 9.07 -4.60
C ARG A 344 20.39 7.61 -4.82
N LEU A 345 19.10 7.26 -4.62
CA LEU A 345 18.53 5.96 -4.95
C LEU A 345 17.15 6.14 -5.59
N GLY A 346 17.01 5.71 -6.84
CA GLY A 346 15.73 5.57 -7.53
C GLY A 346 15.07 4.23 -7.19
N VAL A 347 13.80 4.24 -6.81
CA VAL A 347 13.06 3.03 -6.40
C VAL A 347 11.81 2.86 -7.23
N GLY A 348 11.72 1.74 -7.95
CA GLY A 348 10.49 1.31 -8.63
C GLY A 348 9.65 0.40 -7.71
N MET A 349 8.37 0.69 -7.58
CA MET A 349 7.39 -0.07 -6.80
C MET A 349 6.13 -0.28 -7.64
N HIS A 350 5.10 -0.93 -7.12
CA HIS A 350 3.79 -1.08 -7.78
C HIS A 350 3.82 -1.95 -9.05
N PHE A 351 4.56 -3.05 -9.01
CA PHE A 351 4.67 -4.01 -10.12
C PHE A 351 4.48 -5.44 -9.64
N THR A 352 4.18 -6.33 -10.60
CA THR A 352 4.08 -7.77 -10.32
C THR A 352 5.47 -8.36 -10.08
N LEU A 353 5.68 -8.97 -8.91
CA LEU A 353 6.93 -9.66 -8.58
C LEU A 353 6.96 -11.07 -9.19
N ASP A 354 7.21 -11.14 -10.48
CA ASP A 354 7.41 -12.38 -11.22
C ASP A 354 8.79 -12.37 -11.86
N ASP A 355 9.50 -13.51 -11.79
CA ASP A 355 10.92 -13.60 -12.18
C ASP A 355 11.16 -13.19 -13.63
N ASP A 356 10.20 -13.46 -14.52
CA ASP A 356 10.27 -13.12 -15.94
C ASP A 356 9.94 -11.63 -16.25
N LEU A 357 9.43 -10.86 -15.27
CA LEU A 357 9.25 -9.42 -15.41
C LEU A 357 10.45 -8.61 -14.93
N ILE A 358 11.20 -9.09 -13.95
CA ILE A 358 12.26 -8.32 -13.29
C ILE A 358 13.33 -7.85 -14.28
N ASP A 359 13.90 -8.79 -15.06
CA ASP A 359 14.92 -8.44 -16.05
C ASP A 359 14.41 -7.48 -17.13
N PRO A 360 13.22 -7.70 -17.75
CA PRO A 360 12.64 -6.75 -18.68
C PRO A 360 12.39 -5.34 -18.09
N LEU A 361 11.95 -5.22 -16.83
CA LEU A 361 11.80 -3.93 -16.18
C LEU A 361 13.13 -3.19 -16.08
N PHE A 362 14.19 -3.85 -15.56
CA PHE A 362 15.52 -3.25 -15.49
C PHE A 362 16.11 -2.92 -16.86
N GLN A 363 15.93 -3.79 -17.87
CA GLN A 363 16.42 -3.55 -19.22
C GLN A 363 15.79 -2.28 -19.84
N ARG A 364 14.47 -2.12 -19.71
CA ARG A 364 13.78 -0.93 -20.19
C ARG A 364 14.14 0.32 -19.39
N TRP A 365 14.27 0.20 -18.05
CA TRP A 365 14.67 1.30 -17.19
C TRP A 365 16.05 1.83 -17.54
N SER A 366 17.03 0.91 -17.74
CA SER A 366 18.41 1.27 -18.08
C SER A 366 18.60 1.94 -19.45
N THR A 367 17.56 1.98 -20.29
CA THR A 367 17.63 2.72 -21.55
C THR A 367 17.64 4.25 -21.35
N THR A 368 17.18 4.71 -20.18
CA THR A 368 17.02 6.15 -19.89
C THR A 368 17.67 6.59 -18.58
N TYR A 369 18.05 5.66 -17.69
CA TYR A 369 18.67 5.96 -16.40
C TYR A 369 19.61 4.84 -15.97
N ASN A 370 20.83 5.19 -15.48
CA ASN A 370 21.86 4.20 -15.16
C ASN A 370 22.47 4.35 -13.75
N ASP A 371 22.01 5.34 -12.98
CA ASP A 371 22.45 5.51 -11.58
C ASP A 371 21.77 4.45 -10.67
N PRO A 372 22.08 4.40 -9.37
CA PRO A 372 21.58 3.36 -8.49
C PRO A 372 20.04 3.25 -8.48
N VAL A 373 19.52 2.06 -8.74
CA VAL A 373 18.08 1.75 -8.76
C VAL A 373 17.75 0.46 -8.02
N LEU A 374 16.54 0.41 -7.50
CA LEU A 374 15.96 -0.71 -6.78
C LEU A 374 14.55 -1.02 -7.30
N LEU A 375 14.25 -2.28 -7.56
CA LEU A 375 12.87 -2.76 -7.64
C LEU A 375 12.44 -3.25 -6.26
N MET A 376 11.54 -2.50 -5.63
CA MET A 376 11.14 -2.72 -4.24
C MET A 376 10.11 -3.83 -4.13
N GLN A 377 10.39 -4.84 -3.34
CA GLN A 377 9.47 -5.92 -2.99
C GLN A 377 9.02 -5.78 -1.53
N ASP A 378 7.98 -6.54 -1.14
CA ASP A 378 7.52 -6.57 0.25
C ASP A 378 8.69 -6.83 1.20
N LEU A 379 8.69 -6.08 2.30
CA LEU A 379 9.68 -6.16 3.37
C LEU A 379 11.12 -5.82 2.93
N THR A 380 11.30 -5.20 1.75
CA THR A 380 12.57 -4.52 1.45
C THR A 380 12.74 -3.34 2.40
N THR A 381 13.91 -3.25 3.02
CA THR A 381 14.26 -2.22 4.00
C THR A 381 15.44 -1.40 3.49
N ILE A 382 15.29 -0.09 3.51
CA ILE A 382 16.28 0.89 3.10
C ILE A 382 16.69 1.72 4.32
N ASN A 383 17.95 1.64 4.74
CA ASN A 383 18.52 2.51 5.75
C ASN A 383 19.25 3.66 5.08
N VAL A 384 18.91 4.89 5.46
CA VAL A 384 19.38 6.12 4.82
C VAL A 384 20.03 7.02 5.85
N THR A 385 21.26 7.46 5.55
CA THR A 385 21.96 8.53 6.25
C THR A 385 22.46 9.55 5.22
N SER A 386 23.02 10.69 5.67
CA SER A 386 23.68 11.64 4.78
C SER A 386 24.82 11.00 3.97
N ASP A 387 25.51 10.01 4.56
CA ASP A 387 26.76 9.49 4.05
C ASP A 387 26.59 8.22 3.21
N TYR A 388 25.54 7.43 3.48
CA TYR A 388 25.31 6.16 2.78
C TYR A 388 23.84 5.75 2.80
N ILE A 389 23.51 4.84 1.86
CA ILE A 389 22.22 4.12 1.81
C ILE A 389 22.53 2.62 1.78
N VAL A 390 21.81 1.83 2.59
CA VAL A 390 21.95 0.38 2.63
C VAL A 390 20.60 -0.26 2.38
N VAL A 391 20.52 -1.15 1.39
CA VAL A 391 19.32 -1.89 1.03
C VAL A 391 19.44 -3.33 1.48
N ARG A 392 18.45 -3.78 2.26
CA ARG A 392 18.39 -5.15 2.79
C ARG A 392 17.00 -5.72 2.65
N GLN A 393 16.89 -7.02 2.74
CA GLN A 393 15.60 -7.69 2.91
C GLN A 393 15.36 -7.92 4.40
N THR A 394 14.13 -7.71 4.84
CA THR A 394 13.71 -8.05 6.20
C THR A 394 13.55 -9.56 6.34
N ASN A 395 14.05 -10.12 7.44
CA ASN A 395 13.71 -11.46 7.89
C ASN A 395 12.71 -11.33 9.06
N ALA A 396 11.42 -11.37 8.73
CA ALA A 396 10.33 -11.23 9.69
C ALA A 396 9.77 -12.60 10.10
N ASP A 397 9.30 -12.69 11.34
CA ASP A 397 8.56 -13.85 11.81
C ASP A 397 7.10 -13.79 11.30
N LEU A 398 6.72 -14.75 10.46
CA LEU A 398 5.36 -14.84 9.91
C LEU A 398 4.29 -15.10 10.97
N LEU A 399 4.69 -15.59 12.14
CA LEU A 399 3.82 -15.86 13.27
C LEU A 399 3.94 -14.77 14.35
N ALA A 400 4.64 -13.67 14.04
CA ALA A 400 4.77 -12.57 14.97
C ALA A 400 3.39 -12.05 15.40
N TRP A 401 3.22 -11.95 16.68
CA TRP A 401 2.08 -11.22 17.24
C TRP A 401 2.32 -9.72 17.10
N PRO A 402 1.24 -8.93 16.95
CA PRO A 402 1.37 -7.50 17.17
C PRO A 402 2.04 -7.24 18.51
N ALA A 403 2.92 -6.26 18.59
CA ALA A 403 3.51 -5.88 19.85
C ALA A 403 2.40 -5.69 20.89
N PRO A 404 2.56 -6.18 22.13
CA PRO A 404 1.52 -6.06 23.14
C PRO A 404 1.13 -4.59 23.29
N PRO A 405 -0.17 -4.29 23.40
CA PRO A 405 -0.60 -2.91 23.64
C PRO A 405 0.07 -2.41 24.92
N PRO A 406 0.39 -1.12 25.02
CA PRO A 406 0.81 -0.53 26.28
C PRO A 406 -0.29 -0.79 27.32
N GLU A 407 0.09 -0.95 28.55
CA GLU A 407 -0.89 -0.89 29.65
C GLU A 407 -1.67 0.42 29.49
N LEU A 408 -2.99 0.32 29.56
CA LEU A 408 -3.81 1.52 29.50
C LEU A 408 -3.40 2.46 30.64
N PRO A 409 -3.14 3.72 30.37
CA PRO A 409 -2.83 4.69 31.42
C PRO A 409 -3.92 4.66 32.50
N GLU A 410 -3.54 4.80 33.76
CA GLU A 410 -4.50 4.93 34.85
C GLU A 410 -5.45 6.12 34.52
N GLY A 411 -6.75 5.85 34.53
CA GLY A 411 -7.75 6.86 34.18
C GLY A 411 -7.99 7.02 32.67
N ALA A 412 -7.56 6.08 31.82
CA ALA A 412 -7.87 6.10 30.39
C ALA A 412 -9.39 6.26 30.18
N ASP A 413 -9.77 7.19 29.29
CA ASP A 413 -11.18 7.42 28.94
C ASP A 413 -11.68 6.29 28.04
N LEU A 414 -12.36 5.31 28.63
CA LEU A 414 -13.01 4.25 27.89
C LEU A 414 -14.28 4.80 27.22
N SER A 415 -14.54 4.35 26.02
CA SER A 415 -15.80 4.63 25.34
C SER A 415 -16.96 4.12 26.17
N THR A 416 -18.00 4.92 26.38
CA THR A 416 -19.18 4.58 27.17
C THR A 416 -20.37 4.24 26.29
N GLY A 417 -21.07 3.19 26.61
CA GLY A 417 -22.29 2.78 25.90
C GLY A 417 -23.08 1.75 26.69
N PRO A 418 -24.29 1.43 26.25
CA PRO A 418 -25.06 0.36 26.88
C PRO A 418 -24.32 -0.96 26.76
N PRO A 419 -24.34 -1.82 27.80
CA PRO A 419 -23.78 -3.15 27.74
C PRO A 419 -24.32 -3.90 26.50
N SER A 420 -23.45 -4.56 25.76
CA SER A 420 -23.87 -5.33 24.56
C SER A 420 -24.94 -6.39 24.87
N GLU A 421 -24.99 -6.85 26.11
CA GLU A 421 -26.02 -7.78 26.61
C GLU A 421 -27.41 -7.20 26.58
N ALA A 422 -27.57 -5.89 26.76
CA ALA A 422 -28.90 -5.22 26.71
C ALA A 422 -29.53 -5.26 25.31
N GLN A 423 -28.74 -5.55 24.27
CA GLN A 423 -29.20 -5.62 22.89
C GLN A 423 -29.51 -7.03 22.41
N ARG A 424 -29.31 -8.04 23.26
CA ARG A 424 -29.56 -9.45 22.93
C ARG A 424 -30.99 -9.85 23.32
N PRO A 425 -31.69 -10.63 22.49
CA PRO A 425 -32.99 -11.16 22.85
C PRO A 425 -32.90 -12.01 24.13
N ALA A 426 -33.76 -11.74 25.10
CA ALA A 426 -33.76 -12.42 26.39
C ALA A 426 -33.92 -13.96 26.23
N TRP A 427 -34.73 -14.42 25.27
CA TRP A 427 -34.90 -15.84 25.00
C TRP A 427 -33.58 -16.52 24.57
N LEU A 428 -32.72 -15.84 23.81
CA LEU A 428 -31.41 -16.37 23.38
C LEU A 428 -30.44 -16.39 24.55
N THR A 429 -30.40 -15.34 25.36
CA THR A 429 -29.56 -15.26 26.54
C THR A 429 -29.91 -16.34 27.57
N ALA A 430 -31.22 -16.70 27.71
CA ALA A 430 -31.69 -17.76 28.60
C ALA A 430 -31.24 -19.18 28.17
N THR A 431 -30.79 -19.35 26.93
CA THR A 431 -30.28 -20.64 26.43
C THR A 431 -28.76 -20.79 26.60
N ARG A 432 -28.09 -19.80 27.20
CA ARG A 432 -26.67 -19.84 27.42
C ARG A 432 -26.27 -21.01 28.28
N LEU A 433 -25.32 -21.80 27.82
CA LEU A 433 -24.75 -22.88 28.64
C LEU A 433 -23.98 -22.29 29.82
N PRO A 434 -23.98 -22.98 30.98
CA PRO A 434 -23.13 -22.59 32.12
C PRO A 434 -21.66 -22.52 31.63
N VAL A 435 -20.97 -21.49 32.02
CA VAL A 435 -19.51 -21.35 31.79
C VAL A 435 -18.87 -21.77 33.11
N ASP A 436 -18.07 -22.82 33.07
CA ASP A 436 -17.23 -23.19 34.21
C ASP A 436 -16.26 -22.01 34.44
N GLN A 437 -16.25 -21.49 35.66
CA GLN A 437 -15.38 -20.42 36.10
C GLN A 437 -14.00 -20.94 36.47
#